data_c65f3d8cd69ee29d1e0ca0bc2bdd99da
#
_entry.id   c65f3d8cd69ee29d1e0ca0bc2bdd99da
#
_cell.length_a   1.000
_cell.length_b   1.000
_cell.length_c   1.000
_cell.angle_alpha   90.00
_cell.angle_beta   90.00
_cell.angle_gamma   90.00
#
_symmetry.space_group_name_H-M   'P 1'
#
loop_
_entity.id
_entity.type
_entity.pdbx_description
1 polymer ?
#
loop_
_entity_poly.entity_id
_entity_poly.type
_entity_poly.pdbx_seq_one_letter_code
_entity_poly.pdbx_strand_id
1 'polypeptide(L)'
;MAYSIIRVAKVKSKTNTKGIQKHVQRQNKNYENMDIDLEKSYLNYDLVNDSPIDYNQKIDEKIEQNYNGKRKIRKDAVKHIDGLITSGNEFFKNQTLEETKQFFEHAKTFLEQEYGKDNLLYATVHMDEKTPHMHYGVVPITEDGRLSAKEVLGNKKALTEFQDRFNEHINSCGYDLSRGITRGVTPRRHEQISRYKNLTDYHKEEYEHESRKLDRIKQESEEVMEQYQNALDVLKKLSLIHI
;
A
#
# COMPACT_ATOMS: atom_id res chain seq x y z
N MET A 1 6.83 9.57 -10.15
CA MET A 1 7.13 8.20 -10.63
C MET A 1 6.51 7.23 -9.65
N ALA A 2 5.55 6.42 -10.07
CA ALA A 2 4.86 5.47 -9.22
C ALA A 2 5.55 4.10 -9.25
N TYR A 3 5.38 3.31 -8.17
CA TYR A 3 6.04 2.02 -8.00
C TYR A 3 5.02 0.89 -7.92
N SER A 4 5.36 -0.27 -8.48
CA SER A 4 4.64 -1.50 -8.18
C SER A 4 5.11 -2.04 -6.82
N ILE A 5 4.19 -2.28 -5.92
CA ILE A 5 4.51 -2.72 -4.55
C ILE A 5 3.79 -4.03 -4.29
N ILE A 6 4.57 -5.08 -4.04
CA ILE A 6 4.08 -6.36 -3.53
C ILE A 6 4.88 -6.77 -2.30
N ARG A 7 4.19 -7.20 -1.26
CA ARG A 7 4.80 -7.68 -0.01
C ARG A 7 4.18 -9.01 0.38
N VAL A 8 4.94 -9.82 1.11
CA VAL A 8 4.50 -11.13 1.58
C VAL A 8 5.10 -11.44 2.95
N ALA A 9 4.33 -12.09 3.81
CA ALA A 9 4.74 -12.50 5.14
C ALA A 9 4.15 -13.86 5.52
N LYS A 10 4.86 -14.61 6.36
CA LYS A 10 4.38 -15.86 6.94
C LYS A 10 3.54 -15.57 8.18
N VAL A 11 2.33 -16.08 8.22
CA VAL A 11 1.45 -15.98 9.39
C VAL A 11 1.64 -17.23 10.25
N LYS A 12 2.10 -17.02 11.51
CA LYS A 12 2.61 -18.11 12.37
C LYS A 12 1.56 -18.80 13.24
N SER A 13 0.35 -18.21 13.37
CA SER A 13 -0.66 -18.76 14.28
C SER A 13 -2.08 -18.51 13.78
N LYS A 14 -3.03 -19.37 14.25
CA LYS A 14 -4.46 -19.15 14.02
C LYS A 14 -4.97 -17.83 14.61
N THR A 15 -4.40 -17.38 15.73
CA THR A 15 -4.73 -16.08 16.34
C THR A 15 -4.34 -14.93 15.43
N ASN A 16 -3.15 -14.98 14.83
CA ASN A 16 -2.70 -13.96 13.88
C ASN A 16 -3.59 -13.97 12.62
N THR A 17 -3.93 -15.17 12.09
CA THR A 17 -4.89 -15.30 10.98
C THR A 17 -6.23 -14.66 11.31
N LYS A 18 -6.75 -14.87 12.54
CA LYS A 18 -8.01 -14.25 12.97
C LYS A 18 -7.92 -12.72 13.08
N GLY A 19 -6.77 -12.21 13.53
CA GLY A 19 -6.50 -10.76 13.56
C GLY A 19 -6.50 -10.16 12.16
N ILE A 20 -5.82 -10.81 11.22
CA ILE A 20 -5.81 -10.41 9.79
C ILE A 20 -7.23 -10.45 9.22
N GLN A 21 -7.98 -11.53 9.45
CA GLN A 21 -9.37 -11.64 9.01
C GLN A 21 -10.23 -10.45 9.48
N LYS A 22 -10.14 -10.11 10.77
CA LYS A 22 -10.89 -8.98 11.32
C LYS A 22 -10.54 -7.65 10.67
N HIS A 23 -9.26 -7.45 10.35
CA HIS A 23 -8.80 -6.24 9.65
C HIS A 23 -9.31 -6.22 8.20
N VAL A 24 -9.06 -7.29 7.46
CA VAL A 24 -9.37 -7.40 6.04
C VAL A 24 -10.88 -7.34 5.77
N GLN A 25 -11.68 -7.99 6.61
CA GLN A 25 -13.15 -8.00 6.49
C GLN A 25 -13.84 -6.88 7.29
N ARG A 26 -13.09 -5.87 7.76
CA ARG A 26 -13.62 -4.72 8.54
C ARG A 26 -14.49 -5.12 9.74
N GLN A 27 -14.07 -6.17 10.47
CA GLN A 27 -14.79 -6.70 11.64
C GLN A 27 -14.32 -6.09 12.98
N ASN A 28 -13.31 -5.21 12.98
CA ASN A 28 -12.86 -4.52 14.18
C ASN A 28 -13.80 -3.36 14.51
N LYS A 29 -14.05 -3.13 15.81
CA LYS A 29 -14.85 -1.97 16.27
C LYS A 29 -14.07 -0.67 16.19
N ASN A 30 -12.75 -0.73 16.43
CA ASN A 30 -11.85 0.41 16.40
C ASN A 30 -10.61 0.07 15.58
N TYR A 31 -10.08 1.05 14.87
CA TYR A 31 -8.85 0.95 14.09
C TYR A 31 -7.87 2.01 14.57
N GLU A 32 -6.60 1.60 14.76
CA GLU A 32 -5.52 2.56 15.06
C GLU A 32 -5.17 3.42 13.84
N ASN A 33 -5.49 2.93 12.64
CA ASN A 33 -5.28 3.67 11.39
C ASN A 33 -6.42 4.66 11.18
N MET A 34 -6.14 5.95 11.40
CA MET A 34 -7.08 7.05 11.20
C MET A 34 -7.49 7.29 9.73
N ASP A 35 -6.76 6.68 8.78
CA ASP A 35 -7.05 6.83 7.34
C ASP A 35 -8.22 5.96 6.87
N ILE A 36 -8.76 5.08 7.75
CA ILE A 36 -9.89 4.21 7.40
C ILE A 36 -11.19 5.00 7.51
N ASP A 37 -11.88 5.15 6.40
CA ASP A 37 -13.20 5.75 6.29
C ASP A 37 -14.27 4.64 6.23
N LEU A 38 -14.79 4.27 7.42
CA LEU A 38 -15.77 3.19 7.53
C LEU A 38 -17.06 3.45 6.72
N GLU A 39 -17.39 4.72 6.45
CA GLU A 39 -18.54 5.07 5.61
C GLU A 39 -18.35 4.64 4.15
N LYS A 40 -17.08 4.47 3.72
CA LYS A 40 -16.72 4.00 2.38
C LYS A 40 -16.42 2.51 2.30
N SER A 41 -16.50 1.76 3.41
CA SER A 41 -16.19 0.33 3.41
C SER A 41 -17.08 -0.52 2.50
N TYR A 42 -18.23 0.02 2.06
CA TYR A 42 -19.08 -0.60 1.05
C TYR A 42 -18.42 -0.66 -0.35
N LEU A 43 -17.35 0.12 -0.58
CA LEU A 43 -16.56 0.09 -1.81
C LEU A 43 -15.51 -1.03 -1.80
N ASN A 44 -15.25 -1.64 -0.65
CA ASN A 44 -14.32 -2.75 -0.54
C ASN A 44 -14.93 -4.01 -1.17
N TYR A 45 -14.09 -4.81 -1.81
CA TYR A 45 -14.53 -6.04 -2.47
C TYR A 45 -13.45 -7.12 -2.39
N ASP A 46 -13.86 -8.38 -2.48
CA ASP A 46 -12.96 -9.53 -2.56
C ASP A 46 -13.06 -10.16 -3.95
N LEU A 47 -11.92 -10.38 -4.60
CA LEU A 47 -11.85 -10.96 -5.96
C LEU A 47 -11.88 -12.50 -5.96
N VAL A 48 -11.89 -13.13 -4.78
CA VAL A 48 -11.89 -14.60 -4.62
C VAL A 48 -13.20 -15.08 -4.00
N ASN A 49 -13.78 -14.30 -3.09
CA ASN A 49 -14.96 -14.69 -2.34
C ASN A 49 -16.10 -13.69 -2.49
N ASP A 50 -17.32 -14.17 -2.74
CA ASP A 50 -18.51 -13.32 -2.88
C ASP A 50 -19.08 -12.87 -1.51
N SER A 51 -18.64 -13.47 -0.42
CA SER A 51 -19.09 -13.18 0.94
C SER A 51 -17.98 -13.40 1.96
N PRO A 52 -18.08 -12.76 3.16
CA PRO A 52 -17.12 -12.98 4.23
C PRO A 52 -16.99 -14.45 4.62
N ILE A 53 -15.76 -14.92 4.83
CA ILE A 53 -15.42 -16.28 5.21
C ILE A 53 -14.64 -16.34 6.52
N ASP A 54 -14.66 -17.49 7.21
CA ASP A 54 -13.70 -17.78 8.29
C ASP A 54 -12.38 -18.29 7.69
N TYR A 55 -11.31 -17.50 7.83
CA TYR A 55 -10.01 -17.84 7.23
C TYR A 55 -9.41 -19.11 7.82
N ASN A 56 -9.53 -19.34 9.12
CA ASN A 56 -8.99 -20.56 9.74
C ASN A 56 -9.71 -21.81 9.26
N GLN A 57 -11.05 -21.74 9.19
CA GLN A 57 -11.85 -22.85 8.66
C GLN A 57 -11.50 -23.13 7.20
N LYS A 58 -11.45 -22.09 6.36
CA LYS A 58 -11.14 -22.24 4.94
C LYS A 58 -9.74 -22.77 4.67
N ILE A 59 -8.76 -22.37 5.48
CA ILE A 59 -7.39 -22.91 5.43
C ILE A 59 -7.39 -24.42 5.76
N ASP A 60 -8.07 -24.81 6.84
CA ASP A 60 -8.13 -26.22 7.22
C ASP A 60 -8.87 -27.06 6.15
N GLU A 61 -9.97 -26.56 5.54
CA GLU A 61 -10.65 -27.19 4.41
C GLU A 61 -9.75 -27.38 3.18
N LYS A 62 -9.04 -26.32 2.75
CA LYS A 62 -8.11 -26.38 1.62
C LYS A 62 -6.97 -27.38 1.87
N ILE A 63 -6.45 -27.43 3.09
CA ILE A 63 -5.42 -28.40 3.49
C ILE A 63 -5.98 -29.81 3.42
N GLU A 64 -7.18 -30.05 3.94
CA GLU A 64 -7.81 -31.38 3.91
C GLU A 64 -8.04 -31.88 2.47
N GLN A 65 -8.44 -30.98 1.58
CA GLN A 65 -8.71 -31.32 0.17
C GLN A 65 -7.44 -31.58 -0.66
N ASN A 66 -6.36 -30.83 -0.40
CA ASN A 66 -5.21 -30.77 -1.30
C ASN A 66 -3.89 -31.32 -0.70
N TYR A 67 -3.86 -31.63 0.61
CA TYR A 67 -2.66 -32.16 1.24
C TYR A 67 -2.49 -33.65 0.99
N ASN A 68 -1.47 -34.01 0.21
CA ASN A 68 -1.15 -35.42 -0.14
C ASN A 68 0.11 -35.93 0.60
N GLY A 69 0.59 -35.19 1.60
CA GLY A 69 1.80 -35.56 2.34
C GLY A 69 1.58 -36.78 3.23
N LYS A 70 2.56 -37.70 3.23
CA LYS A 70 2.53 -38.94 4.06
C LYS A 70 2.70 -38.69 5.58
N ARG A 71 3.14 -37.50 5.97
CA ARG A 71 3.44 -37.16 7.35
C ARG A 71 2.38 -36.23 7.92
N LYS A 72 2.05 -36.42 9.20
CA LYS A 72 1.18 -35.49 9.91
C LYS A 72 1.77 -34.07 9.89
N ILE A 73 0.93 -33.07 9.57
CA ILE A 73 1.32 -31.65 9.60
C ILE A 73 1.74 -31.27 11.03
N ARG A 74 2.90 -30.62 11.16
CA ARG A 74 3.40 -30.17 12.46
C ARG A 74 2.53 -29.05 13.02
N LYS A 75 2.48 -28.94 14.35
CA LYS A 75 1.70 -27.91 15.04
C LYS A 75 2.19 -26.48 14.73
N ASP A 76 3.48 -26.33 14.45
CA ASP A 76 4.16 -25.06 14.13
C ASP A 76 4.25 -24.79 12.61
N ALA A 77 3.60 -25.59 11.78
CA ALA A 77 3.59 -25.40 10.34
C ALA A 77 2.89 -24.07 9.98
N VAL A 78 3.52 -23.32 9.10
CA VAL A 78 2.93 -22.10 8.52
C VAL A 78 1.87 -22.54 7.52
N LYS A 79 0.60 -22.29 7.84
CA LYS A 79 -0.56 -22.65 7.03
C LYS A 79 -1.13 -21.46 6.23
N HIS A 80 -0.66 -20.25 6.53
CA HIS A 80 -1.15 -19.03 5.93
C HIS A 80 0.01 -18.11 5.55
N ILE A 81 0.00 -17.64 4.34
CA ILE A 81 0.82 -16.56 3.83
C ILE A 81 -0.10 -15.38 3.61
N ASP A 82 0.24 -14.22 4.17
CA ASP A 82 -0.47 -12.95 3.97
C ASP A 82 0.40 -12.01 3.16
N GLY A 83 -0.22 -11.19 2.33
CA GLY A 83 0.49 -10.22 1.53
C GLY A 83 -0.34 -9.00 1.20
N LEU A 84 0.34 -8.02 0.60
CA LEU A 84 -0.26 -6.74 0.23
C LEU A 84 0.27 -6.31 -1.14
N ILE A 85 -0.65 -5.86 -1.99
CA ILE A 85 -0.34 -5.24 -3.29
C ILE A 85 -0.91 -3.82 -3.31
N THR A 86 -0.11 -2.87 -3.77
CA THR A 86 -0.51 -1.47 -3.95
C THR A 86 0.44 -0.74 -4.91
N SER A 87 0.19 0.53 -5.12
CA SER A 87 1.08 1.49 -5.77
C SER A 87 1.13 2.79 -4.97
N GLY A 88 1.83 3.80 -5.46
CA GLY A 88 1.82 5.13 -4.87
C GLY A 88 0.45 5.81 -5.01
N ASN A 89 0.11 6.66 -4.06
CA ASN A 89 -1.16 7.40 -4.08
C ASN A 89 -1.36 8.24 -5.36
N GLU A 90 -0.27 8.75 -5.94
CA GLU A 90 -0.28 9.49 -7.20
C GLU A 90 -0.77 8.64 -8.38
N PHE A 91 -0.47 7.34 -8.39
CA PHE A 91 -0.95 6.42 -9.42
C PHE A 91 -2.47 6.32 -9.39
N PHE A 92 -3.05 6.05 -8.21
CA PHE A 92 -4.50 5.88 -8.06
C PHE A 92 -5.30 7.17 -8.21
N LYS A 93 -4.72 8.35 -7.90
CA LYS A 93 -5.39 9.65 -8.11
C LYS A 93 -5.75 9.93 -9.58
N ASN A 94 -5.00 9.35 -10.50
CA ASN A 94 -5.20 9.53 -11.94
C ASN A 94 -6.02 8.40 -12.57
N GLN A 95 -6.54 7.47 -11.75
CA GLN A 95 -7.33 6.32 -12.18
C GLN A 95 -8.81 6.50 -11.82
N THR A 96 -9.68 6.04 -12.68
CA THR A 96 -11.09 5.83 -12.36
C THR A 96 -11.25 4.64 -11.41
N LEU A 97 -12.43 4.46 -10.83
CA LEU A 97 -12.74 3.28 -10.02
C LEU A 97 -12.59 1.98 -10.81
N GLU A 98 -13.00 2.00 -12.09
CA GLU A 98 -12.91 0.82 -12.96
C GLU A 98 -11.46 0.49 -13.34
N GLU A 99 -10.65 1.49 -13.67
CA GLU A 99 -9.21 1.28 -13.92
C GLU A 99 -8.47 0.79 -12.67
N THR A 100 -8.82 1.31 -11.49
CA THR A 100 -8.29 0.81 -10.21
C THR A 100 -8.67 -0.65 -9.99
N LYS A 101 -9.91 -1.03 -10.25
CA LYS A 101 -10.38 -2.42 -10.16
C LYS A 101 -9.62 -3.31 -11.14
N GLN A 102 -9.47 -2.89 -12.38
CA GLN A 102 -8.73 -3.62 -13.40
C GLN A 102 -7.27 -3.85 -13.00
N PHE A 103 -6.61 -2.86 -12.37
CA PHE A 103 -5.27 -3.04 -11.81
C PHE A 103 -5.21 -4.20 -10.80
N PHE A 104 -6.17 -4.28 -9.89
CA PHE A 104 -6.21 -5.36 -8.90
C PHE A 104 -6.62 -6.70 -9.50
N GLU A 105 -7.42 -6.75 -10.55
CA GLU A 105 -7.71 -7.98 -11.30
C GLU A 105 -6.45 -8.53 -12.00
N HIS A 106 -5.64 -7.67 -12.62
CA HIS A 106 -4.33 -8.06 -13.15
C HIS A 106 -3.38 -8.56 -12.04
N ALA A 107 -3.37 -7.88 -10.90
CA ALA A 107 -2.58 -8.32 -9.75
C ALA A 107 -3.05 -9.69 -9.22
N LYS A 108 -4.36 -9.94 -9.16
CA LYS A 108 -4.91 -11.26 -8.81
C LYS A 108 -4.48 -12.33 -9.81
N THR A 109 -4.53 -12.04 -11.11
CA THR A 109 -4.08 -12.96 -12.16
C THR A 109 -2.61 -13.38 -11.96
N PHE A 110 -1.75 -12.43 -11.59
CA PHE A 110 -0.37 -12.74 -11.20
C PHE A 110 -0.30 -13.71 -10.01
N LEU A 111 -1.09 -13.47 -8.96
CA LEU A 111 -1.11 -14.34 -7.79
C LEU A 111 -1.60 -15.77 -8.13
N GLU A 112 -2.56 -15.88 -9.03
CA GLU A 112 -3.06 -17.17 -9.52
C GLU A 112 -1.97 -17.94 -10.30
N GLN A 113 -1.13 -17.23 -11.07
CA GLN A 113 0.01 -17.82 -11.79
C GLN A 113 1.13 -18.25 -10.84
N GLU A 114 1.44 -17.44 -9.82
CA GLU A 114 2.52 -17.72 -8.87
C GLU A 114 2.18 -18.82 -7.83
N TYR A 115 0.94 -18.86 -7.37
CA TYR A 115 0.54 -19.71 -6.25
C TYR A 115 -0.48 -20.80 -6.61
N GLY A 116 -1.09 -20.69 -7.78
CA GLY A 116 -2.25 -21.52 -8.16
C GLY A 116 -3.56 -20.94 -7.62
N LYS A 117 -4.60 -20.92 -8.46
CA LYS A 117 -5.92 -20.39 -8.12
C LYS A 117 -6.52 -21.04 -6.86
N ASP A 118 -6.36 -22.36 -6.72
CA ASP A 118 -6.92 -23.12 -5.59
C ASP A 118 -6.22 -22.82 -4.26
N ASN A 119 -5.02 -22.27 -4.27
CA ASN A 119 -4.27 -21.88 -3.08
C ASN A 119 -4.62 -20.48 -2.59
N LEU A 120 -5.27 -19.63 -3.41
CA LEU A 120 -5.71 -18.30 -2.96
C LEU A 120 -6.85 -18.45 -1.94
N LEU A 121 -6.71 -17.77 -0.82
CA LEU A 121 -7.67 -17.73 0.27
C LEU A 121 -8.60 -16.52 0.18
N TYR A 122 -8.04 -15.37 -0.12
CA TYR A 122 -8.71 -14.10 -0.37
C TYR A 122 -7.83 -13.17 -1.21
N ALA A 123 -8.47 -12.21 -1.87
CA ALA A 123 -7.83 -11.07 -2.54
C ALA A 123 -8.76 -9.85 -2.36
N THR A 124 -8.73 -9.28 -1.16
CA THR A 124 -9.65 -8.23 -0.75
C THR A 124 -9.04 -6.86 -0.99
N VAL A 125 -9.73 -6.05 -1.77
CA VAL A 125 -9.32 -4.67 -2.09
C VAL A 125 -9.99 -3.70 -1.14
N HIS A 126 -9.18 -2.90 -0.47
CA HIS A 126 -9.61 -1.79 0.37
C HIS A 126 -9.59 -0.50 -0.43
N MET A 127 -10.79 0.08 -0.61
CA MET A 127 -11.01 1.38 -1.24
C MET A 127 -11.37 2.47 -0.22
N ASP A 128 -11.48 2.09 1.04
CA ASP A 128 -11.87 2.91 2.18
C ASP A 128 -10.67 3.51 2.95
N GLU A 129 -9.49 3.44 2.39
CA GLU A 129 -8.28 4.09 2.92
C GLU A 129 -7.71 5.09 1.92
N LYS A 130 -6.80 5.94 2.38
CA LYS A 130 -6.17 6.99 1.55
C LYS A 130 -5.55 6.47 0.26
N THR A 131 -4.99 5.27 0.29
CA THR A 131 -4.38 4.60 -0.87
C THR A 131 -5.03 3.24 -1.08
N PRO A 132 -5.67 2.99 -2.23
CA PRO A 132 -6.20 1.68 -2.56
C PRO A 132 -5.13 0.59 -2.47
N HIS A 133 -5.48 -0.54 -1.87
CA HIS A 133 -4.56 -1.67 -1.73
C HIS A 133 -5.31 -2.98 -1.62
N MET A 134 -4.68 -4.05 -2.08
CA MET A 134 -5.22 -5.40 -2.01
C MET A 134 -4.47 -6.22 -0.97
N HIS A 135 -5.17 -6.72 0.03
CA HIS A 135 -4.70 -7.81 0.87
C HIS A 135 -4.96 -9.15 0.18
N TYR A 136 -3.99 -10.05 0.20
CA TYR A 136 -4.18 -11.39 -0.32
C TYR A 136 -3.67 -12.44 0.65
N GLY A 137 -4.35 -13.58 0.66
CA GLY A 137 -3.97 -14.73 1.47
C GLY A 137 -3.77 -15.97 0.63
N VAL A 138 -2.77 -16.79 1.02
CA VAL A 138 -2.44 -18.04 0.34
C VAL A 138 -2.26 -19.16 1.33
N VAL A 139 -2.81 -20.34 1.02
CA VAL A 139 -2.47 -21.59 1.71
C VAL A 139 -1.28 -22.22 0.98
N PRO A 140 -0.09 -22.37 1.62
CA PRO A 140 1.14 -22.74 0.94
C PRO A 140 1.23 -24.24 0.65
N ILE A 141 0.37 -24.71 -0.23
CA ILE A 141 0.39 -26.07 -0.75
C ILE A 141 1.20 -26.07 -2.04
N THR A 142 2.20 -26.95 -2.12
CA THR A 142 3.07 -27.12 -3.29
C THR A 142 2.35 -27.96 -4.36
N GLU A 143 2.82 -27.94 -5.60
CA GLU A 143 2.24 -28.71 -6.71
C GLU A 143 2.15 -30.23 -6.44
N ASP A 144 3.10 -30.76 -5.65
CA ASP A 144 3.09 -32.17 -5.22
C ASP A 144 2.24 -32.41 -3.94
N GLY A 145 1.44 -31.43 -3.52
CA GLY A 145 0.48 -31.54 -2.40
C GLY A 145 1.10 -31.46 -1.01
N ARG A 146 2.32 -30.97 -0.85
CA ARG A 146 2.93 -30.74 0.48
C ARG A 146 2.62 -29.33 1.02
N LEU A 147 2.45 -29.19 2.31
CA LEU A 147 2.32 -27.89 2.96
C LEU A 147 3.71 -27.33 3.30
N SER A 148 4.18 -26.34 2.55
CA SER A 148 5.53 -25.78 2.69
C SER A 148 5.64 -24.29 2.32
N ALA A 149 5.39 -23.42 3.28
CA ALA A 149 5.63 -21.99 3.09
C ALA A 149 7.09 -21.61 2.80
N LYS A 150 8.07 -22.47 3.13
CA LYS A 150 9.48 -22.29 2.79
C LYS A 150 9.72 -22.51 1.30
N GLU A 151 9.08 -23.52 0.74
CA GLU A 151 9.23 -23.89 -0.66
C GLU A 151 8.48 -22.92 -1.57
N VAL A 152 7.25 -22.59 -1.21
CA VAL A 152 6.38 -21.64 -1.95
C VAL A 152 6.98 -20.24 -2.01
N LEU A 153 7.56 -19.72 -0.91
CA LEU A 153 8.17 -18.38 -0.89
C LEU A 153 9.66 -18.35 -1.26
N GLY A 154 10.32 -19.48 -1.16
CA GLY A 154 11.76 -19.58 -1.38
C GLY A 154 12.59 -18.83 -0.32
N ASN A 155 13.74 -18.34 -0.78
CA ASN A 155 14.72 -17.59 0.02
C ASN A 155 14.65 -16.07 -0.30
N LYS A 156 15.58 -15.28 0.27
CA LYS A 156 15.66 -13.83 0.03
C LYS A 156 15.79 -13.45 -1.46
N LYS A 157 16.54 -14.24 -2.23
CA LYS A 157 16.71 -14.02 -3.68
C LYS A 157 15.37 -14.25 -4.40
N ALA A 158 14.68 -15.37 -4.11
CA ALA A 158 13.38 -15.68 -4.67
C ALA A 158 12.32 -14.60 -4.36
N LEU A 159 12.36 -14.02 -3.16
CA LEU A 159 11.47 -12.90 -2.80
C LEU A 159 11.79 -11.61 -3.57
N THR A 160 13.04 -11.39 -3.95
CA THR A 160 13.42 -10.27 -4.82
C THR A 160 12.92 -10.52 -6.25
N GLU A 161 13.16 -11.70 -6.78
CA GLU A 161 12.70 -12.13 -8.11
C GLU A 161 11.16 -12.14 -8.21
N PHE A 162 10.46 -12.48 -7.11
CA PHE A 162 9.00 -12.37 -7.03
C PHE A 162 8.50 -10.94 -7.24
N GLN A 163 9.17 -9.96 -6.64
CA GLN A 163 8.85 -8.55 -6.86
C GLN A 163 9.20 -8.10 -8.29
N ASP A 164 10.29 -8.62 -8.89
CA ASP A 164 10.67 -8.31 -10.26
C ASP A 164 9.62 -8.86 -11.24
N ARG A 165 9.20 -10.13 -11.08
CA ARG A 165 8.15 -10.75 -11.91
C ARG A 165 6.80 -10.03 -11.76
N PHE A 166 6.45 -9.57 -10.56
CA PHE A 166 5.24 -8.77 -10.37
C PHE A 166 5.29 -7.46 -11.16
N ASN A 167 6.42 -6.74 -11.10
CA ASN A 167 6.60 -5.51 -11.87
C ASN A 167 6.52 -5.76 -13.39
N GLU A 168 7.17 -6.81 -13.88
CA GLU A 168 7.12 -7.22 -15.29
C GLU A 168 5.69 -7.55 -15.72
N HIS A 169 4.97 -8.34 -14.91
CA HIS A 169 3.58 -8.72 -15.18
C HIS A 169 2.67 -7.50 -15.28
N ILE A 170 2.69 -6.61 -14.30
CA ILE A 170 1.84 -5.41 -14.28
C ILE A 170 2.16 -4.51 -15.47
N ASN A 171 3.44 -4.29 -15.79
CA ASN A 171 3.81 -3.47 -16.94
C ASN A 171 3.43 -4.13 -18.27
N SER A 172 3.44 -5.45 -18.38
CA SER A 172 2.95 -6.17 -19.56
C SER A 172 1.43 -6.00 -19.77
N CYS A 173 0.67 -5.66 -18.71
CA CYS A 173 -0.74 -5.30 -18.77
C CYS A 173 -1.00 -3.84 -19.17
N GLY A 174 0.05 -3.08 -19.54
CA GLY A 174 -0.06 -1.71 -20.05
C GLY A 174 0.17 -0.61 -19.01
N TYR A 175 0.63 -0.95 -17.80
CA TYR A 175 1.03 0.03 -16.79
C TYR A 175 2.50 0.44 -16.96
N ASP A 176 2.85 1.64 -16.46
CA ASP A 176 4.22 2.15 -16.41
C ASP A 176 4.61 2.41 -14.95
N LEU A 177 4.90 1.33 -14.24
CA LEU A 177 5.27 1.36 -12.83
C LEU A 177 6.72 0.96 -12.64
N SER A 178 7.46 1.79 -11.93
CA SER A 178 8.84 1.50 -11.58
C SER A 178 8.95 0.35 -10.57
N ARG A 179 9.95 -0.47 -10.74
CA ARG A 179 10.36 -1.44 -9.73
C ARG A 179 11.03 -0.70 -8.57
N GLY A 180 10.56 -0.90 -7.35
CA GLY A 180 11.16 -0.31 -6.15
C GLY A 180 12.61 -0.77 -5.92
N ILE A 181 13.41 0.07 -5.24
CA ILE A 181 14.81 -0.23 -4.92
C ILE A 181 14.90 -1.31 -3.84
N THR A 182 15.74 -2.33 -4.05
CA THR A 182 15.93 -3.40 -3.07
C THR A 182 16.53 -2.87 -1.76
N ARG A 183 16.05 -3.39 -0.62
CA ARG A 183 16.49 -2.99 0.74
C ARG A 183 18.02 -3.04 0.96
N GLY A 184 18.77 -3.82 0.18
CA GLY A 184 20.22 -3.92 0.28
C GLY A 184 20.97 -2.68 -0.20
N VAL A 185 20.31 -1.80 -0.95
CA VAL A 185 20.89 -0.59 -1.55
C VAL A 185 20.49 0.68 -0.76
N THR A 186 19.39 0.64 -0.01
CA THR A 186 18.91 1.78 0.76
C THR A 186 19.27 1.64 2.25
N PRO A 187 19.94 2.64 2.87
CA PRO A 187 20.29 2.61 4.30
C PRO A 187 19.08 2.81 5.24
N ARG A 188 17.87 2.96 4.70
CA ARG A 188 16.65 3.21 5.49
C ARG A 188 16.25 2.00 6.32
N ARG A 189 16.12 2.20 7.63
CA ARG A 189 15.56 1.20 8.56
C ARG A 189 14.04 1.15 8.41
N HIS A 190 13.45 -0.03 8.65
CA HIS A 190 12.00 -0.20 8.69
C HIS A 190 11.47 0.52 9.94
N GLU A 191 10.79 1.63 9.78
CA GLU A 191 10.05 2.28 10.85
C GLU A 191 8.60 1.77 10.89
N GLN A 192 8.00 1.78 12.08
CA GLN A 192 6.57 1.47 12.20
C GLN A 192 5.77 2.55 11.46
N ILE A 193 4.76 2.13 10.73
CA ILE A 193 3.92 3.01 9.88
C ILE A 193 3.35 4.17 10.70
N SER A 194 2.91 3.92 11.95
CA SER A 194 2.41 4.96 12.85
C SER A 194 3.46 6.04 13.14
N ARG A 195 4.71 5.63 13.43
CA ARG A 195 5.81 6.59 13.68
C ARG A 195 6.20 7.36 12.43
N TYR A 196 6.21 6.69 11.26
CA TYR A 196 6.50 7.35 9.98
C TYR A 196 5.41 8.38 9.62
N LYS A 197 4.13 8.03 9.81
CA LYS A 197 3.00 8.95 9.57
C LYS A 197 3.08 10.17 10.49
N ASN A 198 3.27 9.96 11.80
CA ASN A 198 3.40 11.07 12.75
C ASN A 198 4.55 12.03 12.43
N LEU A 199 5.72 11.49 12.01
CA LEU A 199 6.85 12.30 11.55
C LEU A 199 6.53 13.06 10.26
N THR A 200 5.84 12.42 9.31
CA THR A 200 5.47 13.04 8.03
C THR A 200 4.43 14.13 8.22
N ASP A 201 3.45 13.92 9.08
CA ASP A 201 2.41 14.90 9.39
C ASP A 201 3.02 16.10 10.15
N TYR A 202 3.92 15.85 11.12
CA TYR A 202 4.67 16.91 11.80
C TYR A 202 5.48 17.77 10.81
N HIS A 203 6.25 17.16 9.90
CA HIS A 203 7.03 17.90 8.91
C HIS A 203 6.14 18.63 7.90
N LYS A 204 4.97 18.11 7.60
CA LYS A 204 3.99 18.77 6.73
C LYS A 204 3.44 20.04 7.40
N GLU A 205 3.04 19.94 8.66
CA GLU A 205 2.55 21.09 9.45
C GLU A 205 3.63 22.16 9.60
N GLU A 206 4.88 21.75 9.86
CA GLU A 206 6.04 22.65 9.95
C GLU A 206 6.29 23.35 8.60
N TYR A 207 6.25 22.61 7.49
CA TYR A 207 6.39 23.19 6.14
C TYR A 207 5.28 24.18 5.81
N GLU A 208 4.02 23.84 6.11
CA GLU A 208 2.88 24.74 5.89
C GLU A 208 2.95 26.00 6.77
N HIS A 209 3.49 25.88 7.98
CA HIS A 209 3.72 27.02 8.86
C HIS A 209 4.80 27.94 8.32
N GLU A 210 5.95 27.41 7.89
CA GLU A 210 7.04 28.19 7.32
C GLU A 210 6.67 28.81 5.96
N SER A 211 5.88 28.09 5.13
CA SER A 211 5.34 28.63 3.88
C SER A 211 4.45 29.85 4.12
N ARG A 212 3.52 29.77 5.09
CA ARG A 212 2.66 30.91 5.47
C ARG A 212 3.46 32.11 6.01
N LYS A 213 4.55 31.85 6.72
CA LYS A 213 5.46 32.89 7.19
C LYS A 213 6.16 33.60 6.02
N LEU A 214 6.64 32.81 5.05
CA LEU A 214 7.30 33.31 3.86
C LEU A 214 6.36 34.18 3.01
N ASP A 215 5.12 33.75 2.84
CA ASP A 215 4.11 34.50 2.07
C ASP A 215 3.79 35.85 2.74
N ARG A 216 3.72 35.88 4.09
CA ARG A 216 3.54 37.13 4.84
C ARG A 216 4.70 38.07 4.65
N ILE A 217 5.94 37.57 4.75
CA ILE A 217 7.16 38.40 4.54
C ILE A 217 7.20 38.95 3.11
N LYS A 218 6.81 38.18 2.12
CA LYS A 218 6.72 38.64 0.72
C LYS A 218 5.71 39.78 0.58
N GLN A 219 4.51 39.63 1.16
CA GLN A 219 3.48 40.67 1.12
C GLN A 219 3.93 41.95 1.81
N GLU A 220 4.54 41.85 3.01
CA GLU A 220 5.11 43.00 3.72
C GLU A 220 6.22 43.69 2.89
N SER A 221 7.06 42.91 2.21
CA SER A 221 8.11 43.44 1.33
C SER A 221 7.52 44.16 0.12
N GLU A 222 6.47 43.64 -0.50
CA GLU A 222 5.78 44.29 -1.62
C GLU A 222 5.14 45.62 -1.19
N GLU A 223 4.49 45.65 -0.03
CA GLU A 223 3.91 46.90 0.53
C GLU A 223 4.98 47.97 0.80
N VAL A 224 6.13 47.58 1.35
CA VAL A 224 7.29 48.51 1.57
C VAL A 224 7.85 49.01 0.25
N MET A 225 7.98 48.16 -0.75
CA MET A 225 8.45 48.54 -2.08
C MET A 225 7.50 49.53 -2.77
N GLU A 226 6.19 49.34 -2.64
CA GLU A 226 5.19 50.27 -3.14
C GLU A 226 5.25 51.62 -2.46
N GLN A 227 5.37 51.63 -1.12
CA GLN A 227 5.57 52.89 -0.36
C GLN A 227 6.84 53.63 -0.76
N TYR A 228 7.95 52.90 -0.97
CA TYR A 228 9.20 53.47 -1.42
C TYR A 228 9.07 54.07 -2.82
N GLN A 229 8.41 53.38 -3.74
CA GLN A 229 8.17 53.89 -5.10
C GLN A 229 7.31 55.13 -5.09
N ASN A 230 6.25 55.17 -4.29
CA ASN A 230 5.41 56.35 -4.13
C ASN A 230 6.18 57.55 -3.57
N ALA A 231 7.05 57.35 -2.59
CA ALA A 231 7.90 58.38 -2.03
C ALA A 231 8.89 58.94 -3.08
N LEU A 232 9.49 58.08 -3.89
CA LEU A 232 10.36 58.50 -5.01
C LEU A 232 9.62 59.34 -6.04
N ASP A 233 8.38 59.00 -6.36
CA ASP A 233 7.59 59.76 -7.33
C ASP A 233 7.16 61.13 -6.80
N VAL A 234 6.91 61.25 -5.50
CA VAL A 234 6.70 62.56 -4.84
C VAL A 234 7.96 63.39 -4.88
N LEU A 235 9.13 62.84 -4.57
CA LEU A 235 10.40 63.56 -4.63
C LEU A 235 10.75 64.05 -6.05
N LYS A 236 10.50 63.24 -7.07
CA LYS A 236 10.66 63.60 -8.47
C LYS A 236 9.75 64.81 -8.85
N LYS A 237 8.48 64.78 -8.44
CA LYS A 237 7.56 65.89 -8.68
C LYS A 237 8.00 67.20 -8.01
N LEU A 238 8.52 67.13 -6.76
CA LEU A 238 9.03 68.29 -6.04
C LEU A 238 10.30 68.84 -6.70
N SER A 239 11.19 68.02 -7.23
CA SER A 239 12.40 68.44 -7.92
C SER A 239 12.13 69.18 -9.26
N LEU A 240 10.99 68.87 -9.90
CA LEU A 240 10.56 69.56 -11.13
C LEU A 240 9.90 70.94 -10.89
N ILE A 241 9.51 71.26 -9.66
CA ILE A 241 8.88 72.53 -9.31
C ILE A 241 9.92 73.58 -8.94
N HIS A 242 11.18 73.18 -8.75
CA HIS A 242 12.30 74.10 -8.35
C HIS A 242 13.25 74.46 -9.51
N ILE A 243 12.86 74.29 -10.77
CA ILE A 243 13.51 74.78 -11.98
C ILE A 243 12.59 75.83 -12.63
#